data_14737e0e07e5f414833f6f0dad6fe0a9
#
_entry.id   14737e0e07e5f414833f6f0dad6fe0a9
#
_cell.length_a   1.000
_cell.length_b   1.000
_cell.length_c   1.000
_cell.angle_alpha   90.00
_cell.angle_beta   90.00
_cell.angle_gamma   90.00
#
_symmetry.space_group_name_H-M   'P 1'
#
loop_
_entity.id
_entity.type
_entity.pdbx_description
1 polymer ?
#
loop_
_entity_poly.entity_id
_entity_poly.type
_entity_poly.pdbx_seq_one_letter_code
_entity_poly.pdbx_strand_id
1 'polypeptide(L)'
;TFLTILFCSKYKTADERPNSSVNNSLFVKPTKAVMALVVLTLSPMLLESASIDWSVIYMRDIFFTPPFINGMAIVMVALTQFSVRYYADQYVEIYGTEKVSKISVMAMFIGVVSVCFSNSPYLSLIGFAFIGGGSAVIFPLAMSAAAQKIDRPAAINVASLAQISFLVFLLAPPILGFIAENFGIRISFGIGLPLVIVSWFFISSLKSK
;
A
#
# COMPACT_ATOMS: atom_id res chain seq x y z
N THR A 1 -21.90 -2.40 -17.36
CA THR A 1 -22.82 -1.83 -16.32
C THR A 1 -24.17 -2.51 -16.28
N PHE A 2 -24.77 -2.94 -17.42
CA PHE A 2 -26.08 -3.63 -17.43
C PHE A 2 -25.97 -5.11 -17.02
N LEU A 3 -24.92 -5.78 -17.42
CA LEU A 3 -24.62 -7.18 -17.04
C LEU A 3 -24.34 -7.36 -15.55
N THR A 4 -23.70 -6.40 -14.89
CA THR A 4 -23.44 -6.44 -13.44
C THR A 4 -24.72 -6.30 -12.64
N ILE A 5 -25.67 -5.48 -13.08
CA ILE A 5 -26.97 -5.30 -12.40
C ILE A 5 -27.83 -6.59 -12.52
N LEU A 6 -27.81 -7.26 -13.68
CA LEU A 6 -28.50 -8.54 -13.90
C LEU A 6 -27.88 -9.69 -13.06
N PHE A 7 -26.57 -9.68 -12.87
CA PHE A 7 -25.89 -10.68 -12.04
C PHE A 7 -26.19 -10.45 -10.54
N CYS A 8 -26.15 -9.20 -10.06
CA CYS A 8 -26.48 -8.86 -8.68
C CYS A 8 -27.95 -9.11 -8.31
N SER A 9 -28.89 -8.99 -9.26
CA SER A 9 -30.31 -9.24 -9.01
C SER A 9 -30.62 -10.72 -8.73
N LYS A 10 -29.76 -11.64 -9.20
CA LYS A 10 -29.91 -13.08 -9.02
C LYS A 10 -29.36 -13.60 -7.68
N TYR A 11 -28.55 -12.79 -7.00
CA TYR A 11 -27.98 -13.08 -5.67
C TYR A 11 -28.60 -12.17 -4.60
N LYS A 12 -29.92 -12.16 -4.48
CA LYS A 12 -30.58 -11.73 -3.24
C LYS A 12 -30.37 -12.85 -2.21
N THR A 13 -29.19 -12.92 -1.63
CA THR A 13 -29.00 -13.59 -0.36
C THR A 13 -29.80 -12.82 0.68
N ALA A 14 -30.62 -13.55 1.44
CA ALA A 14 -31.36 -13.01 2.56
C ALA A 14 -30.39 -12.25 3.46
N ASP A 15 -30.57 -10.96 3.57
CA ASP A 15 -29.78 -10.05 4.38
C ASP A 15 -30.22 -10.28 5.85
N GLU A 16 -29.73 -11.34 6.46
CA GLU A 16 -29.69 -11.45 7.91
C GLU A 16 -28.67 -10.42 8.40
N ARG A 17 -29.12 -9.20 8.50
CA ARG A 17 -28.37 -8.18 9.23
C ARG A 17 -28.29 -8.66 10.67
N PRO A 18 -27.10 -9.00 11.18
CA PRO A 18 -26.98 -9.26 12.61
C PRO A 18 -27.44 -7.96 13.30
N ASN A 19 -28.42 -8.10 14.19
CA ASN A 19 -28.87 -7.03 15.07
C ASN A 19 -27.76 -6.74 16.07
N SER A 20 -26.67 -6.14 15.60
CA SER A 20 -25.66 -5.53 16.44
C SER A 20 -25.99 -4.05 16.51
N SER A 21 -26.25 -3.57 17.73
CA SER A 21 -26.16 -2.18 18.10
C SER A 21 -24.72 -1.69 17.83
N VAL A 22 -24.40 -1.52 16.56
CA VAL A 22 -23.15 -0.88 16.14
C VAL A 22 -23.30 0.57 16.58
N ASN A 23 -22.58 0.94 17.65
CA ASN A 23 -22.37 2.32 17.98
C ASN A 23 -22.01 3.06 16.67
N ASN A 24 -22.88 4.01 16.27
CA ASN A 24 -22.72 4.80 15.04
C ASN A 24 -21.52 5.78 15.13
N SER A 25 -20.38 5.37 15.65
CA SER A 25 -19.17 6.16 15.60
C SER A 25 -18.59 6.05 14.18
N LEU A 26 -18.59 7.18 13.46
CA LEU A 26 -17.99 7.30 12.13
C LEU A 26 -16.50 6.90 12.11
N PHE A 27 -15.83 6.89 13.25
CA PHE A 27 -14.44 6.51 13.40
C PHE A 27 -14.30 5.37 14.41
N VAL A 28 -13.74 4.26 13.93
CA VAL A 28 -13.48 3.06 14.73
C VAL A 28 -12.01 3.04 15.15
N LYS A 29 -11.75 3.17 16.45
CA LYS A 29 -10.37 3.07 16.97
C LYS A 29 -9.85 1.63 16.79
N PRO A 30 -8.63 1.43 16.24
CA PRO A 30 -8.02 0.12 16.13
C PRO A 30 -7.66 -0.43 17.51
N THR A 31 -7.76 -1.74 17.67
CA THR A 31 -7.23 -2.45 18.84
C THR A 31 -5.71 -2.55 18.77
N LYS A 32 -5.05 -2.95 19.86
CA LYS A 32 -3.59 -3.12 19.86
C LYS A 32 -3.12 -4.11 18.79
N ALA A 33 -3.89 -5.16 18.53
CA ALA A 33 -3.58 -6.15 17.51
C ALA A 33 -3.70 -5.57 16.09
N VAL A 34 -4.75 -4.79 15.83
CA VAL A 34 -4.96 -4.10 14.55
C VAL A 34 -3.99 -2.93 14.37
N MET A 35 -3.59 -2.25 15.45
CA MET A 35 -2.61 -1.15 15.38
C MET A 35 -1.27 -1.63 14.82
N ALA A 36 -0.82 -2.83 15.16
CA ALA A 36 0.39 -3.41 14.57
C ALA A 36 0.27 -3.58 13.05
N LEU A 37 -0.91 -3.98 12.56
CA LEU A 37 -1.20 -4.06 11.13
C LEU A 37 -1.28 -2.67 10.47
N VAL A 38 -1.85 -1.69 11.17
CA VAL A 38 -1.86 -0.28 10.72
C VAL A 38 -0.44 0.22 10.51
N VAL A 39 0.46 0.03 11.48
CA VAL A 39 1.87 0.45 11.36
C VAL A 39 2.54 -0.23 10.16
N LEU A 40 2.26 -1.51 9.94
CA LEU A 40 2.77 -2.25 8.78
C LEU A 40 2.31 -1.64 7.45
N THR A 41 1.07 -1.13 7.38
CA THR A 41 0.50 -0.58 6.14
C THR A 41 0.90 0.88 5.87
N LEU A 42 1.52 1.59 6.80
CA LEU A 42 1.92 2.99 6.61
C LEU A 42 2.88 3.17 5.44
N SER A 43 3.92 2.33 5.36
CA SER A 43 4.92 2.45 4.30
C SER A 43 4.37 2.16 2.90
N PRO A 44 3.64 1.05 2.65
CA PRO A 44 3.09 0.81 1.31
C PRO A 44 2.05 1.86 0.92
N MET A 45 1.19 2.34 1.84
CA MET A 45 0.20 3.36 1.52
C MET A 45 0.85 4.69 1.15
N LEU A 46 1.85 5.13 1.90
CA LEU A 46 2.58 6.36 1.60
C LEU A 46 3.35 6.25 0.28
N LEU A 47 4.10 5.16 0.07
CA LEU A 47 4.93 4.99 -1.11
C LEU A 47 4.10 4.74 -2.38
N GLU A 48 2.96 4.06 -2.28
CA GLU A 48 2.03 3.87 -3.40
C GLU A 48 1.45 5.22 -3.83
N SER A 49 0.93 6.02 -2.89
CA SER A 49 0.42 7.37 -3.17
C SER A 49 1.53 8.27 -3.74
N ALA A 50 2.70 8.29 -3.10
CA ALA A 50 3.86 9.04 -3.59
C ALA A 50 4.22 8.67 -5.04
N SER A 51 4.22 7.39 -5.36
CA SER A 51 4.60 6.91 -6.69
C SER A 51 3.55 7.24 -7.75
N ILE A 52 2.26 7.20 -7.40
CA ILE A 52 1.17 7.55 -8.32
C ILE A 52 1.19 9.04 -8.64
N ASP A 53 1.32 9.89 -7.62
CA ASP A 53 1.14 11.32 -7.79
C ASP A 53 2.44 12.05 -8.17
N TRP A 54 3.60 11.58 -7.70
CA TRP A 54 4.85 12.32 -7.79
C TRP A 54 5.93 11.69 -8.69
N SER A 55 5.76 10.45 -9.16
CA SER A 55 6.80 9.79 -9.96
C SER A 55 7.07 10.47 -11.29
N VAL A 56 6.04 10.98 -11.97
CA VAL A 56 6.16 11.70 -13.25
C VAL A 56 6.86 13.04 -13.02
N ILE A 57 6.50 13.76 -11.96
CA ILE A 57 7.10 15.02 -11.55
C ILE A 57 8.58 14.79 -11.19
N TYR A 58 8.86 13.74 -10.44
CA TYR A 58 10.22 13.34 -10.08
C TYR A 58 11.11 13.15 -11.32
N MET A 59 10.65 12.41 -12.32
CA MET A 59 11.40 12.16 -13.55
C MET A 59 11.64 13.44 -14.33
N ARG A 60 10.63 14.31 -14.40
CA ARG A 60 10.73 15.60 -15.08
C ARG A 60 11.74 16.53 -14.39
N ASP A 61 11.65 16.70 -13.08
CA ASP A 61 12.37 17.74 -12.36
C ASP A 61 13.79 17.32 -11.96
N ILE A 62 14.05 16.01 -11.81
CA ILE A 62 15.39 15.51 -11.47
C ILE A 62 16.24 15.21 -12.72
N PHE A 63 15.62 14.64 -13.76
CA PHE A 63 16.37 14.14 -14.92
C PHE A 63 16.10 14.93 -16.20
N PHE A 64 15.12 15.83 -16.19
CA PHE A 64 14.73 16.62 -17.38
C PHE A 64 14.44 15.73 -18.60
N THR A 65 13.86 14.54 -18.35
CA THR A 65 13.60 13.56 -19.41
C THR A 65 12.38 13.95 -20.24
N PRO A 66 12.27 13.47 -21.50
CA PRO A 66 11.10 13.71 -22.34
C PRO A 66 9.81 13.21 -21.69
N PRO A 67 8.63 13.80 -22.01
CA PRO A 67 7.35 13.44 -21.42
C PRO A 67 7.00 11.95 -21.46
N PHE A 68 7.41 11.26 -22.51
CA PHE A 68 7.23 9.81 -22.66
C PHE A 68 7.97 9.03 -21.56
N ILE A 69 9.24 9.38 -21.29
CA ILE A 69 10.04 8.72 -20.25
C ILE A 69 9.51 9.09 -18.86
N ASN A 70 9.04 10.33 -18.66
CA ASN A 70 8.41 10.75 -17.40
C ASN A 70 7.19 9.87 -17.09
N GLY A 71 6.33 9.64 -18.09
CA GLY A 71 5.15 8.79 -17.97
C GLY A 71 5.48 7.32 -17.70
N MET A 72 6.65 6.84 -18.13
CA MET A 72 7.08 5.45 -17.86
C MET A 72 7.21 5.16 -16.36
N ALA A 73 7.43 6.15 -15.51
CA ALA A 73 7.54 5.93 -14.07
C ALA A 73 6.25 5.34 -13.47
N ILE A 74 5.10 5.98 -13.75
CA ILE A 74 3.81 5.46 -13.27
C ILE A 74 3.43 4.15 -13.95
N VAL A 75 3.81 3.95 -15.22
CA VAL A 75 3.60 2.69 -15.94
C VAL A 75 4.38 1.54 -15.27
N MET A 76 5.64 1.77 -14.88
CA MET A 76 6.43 0.77 -14.15
C MET A 76 5.81 0.40 -12.80
N VAL A 77 5.34 1.39 -12.04
CA VAL A 77 4.60 1.15 -10.78
C VAL A 77 3.37 0.28 -11.04
N ALA A 78 2.52 0.69 -11.98
CA ALA A 78 1.25 0.01 -12.25
C ALA A 78 1.45 -1.42 -12.79
N LEU A 79 2.38 -1.63 -13.73
CA LEU A 79 2.65 -2.94 -14.29
C LEU A 79 3.19 -3.93 -13.27
N THR A 80 4.15 -3.50 -12.45
CA THR A 80 4.71 -4.37 -11.41
C THR A 80 3.70 -4.66 -10.31
N GLN A 81 2.90 -3.66 -9.92
CA GLN A 81 1.83 -3.82 -8.95
C GLN A 81 0.77 -4.79 -9.45
N PHE A 82 0.32 -4.66 -10.70
CA PHE A 82 -0.61 -5.59 -11.33
C PHE A 82 -0.04 -7.02 -11.39
N SER A 83 1.21 -7.15 -11.87
CA SER A 83 1.85 -8.47 -12.02
C SER A 83 2.00 -9.17 -10.67
N VAL A 84 2.47 -8.46 -9.65
CA VAL A 84 2.64 -9.03 -8.31
C VAL A 84 1.29 -9.39 -7.69
N ARG A 85 0.25 -8.54 -7.82
CA ARG A 85 -1.11 -8.86 -7.33
C ARG A 85 -1.72 -10.06 -8.01
N TYR A 86 -1.47 -10.23 -9.32
CA TYR A 86 -2.01 -11.36 -10.08
C TYR A 86 -1.48 -12.72 -9.57
N TYR A 87 -0.21 -12.77 -9.18
CA TYR A 87 0.42 -14.00 -8.67
C TYR A 87 0.46 -14.07 -7.13
N ALA A 88 -0.02 -13.05 -6.43
CA ALA A 88 0.12 -12.92 -4.99
C ALA A 88 -0.43 -14.12 -4.22
N ASP A 89 -1.63 -14.57 -4.54
CA ASP A 89 -2.29 -15.68 -3.82
C ASP A 89 -1.48 -16.98 -3.96
N GLN A 90 -0.95 -17.28 -5.14
CA GLN A 90 -0.10 -18.46 -5.38
C GLN A 90 1.18 -18.40 -4.55
N TYR A 91 1.85 -17.23 -4.53
CA TYR A 91 3.08 -17.06 -3.74
C TYR A 91 2.82 -17.11 -2.25
N VAL A 92 1.70 -16.58 -1.79
CA VAL A 92 1.30 -16.64 -0.36
C VAL A 92 0.98 -18.07 0.04
N GLU A 93 0.32 -18.85 -0.81
CA GLU A 93 0.01 -20.27 -0.56
C GLU A 93 1.30 -21.12 -0.46
N ILE A 94 2.26 -20.90 -1.37
CA ILE A 94 3.50 -21.68 -1.44
C ILE A 94 4.50 -21.27 -0.34
N TYR A 95 4.70 -19.97 -0.14
CA TYR A 95 5.79 -19.45 0.71
C TYR A 95 5.32 -18.90 2.06
N GLY A 96 4.03 -18.72 2.25
CA GLY A 96 3.42 -18.12 3.43
C GLY A 96 3.47 -16.59 3.44
N THR A 97 2.52 -16.00 4.18
CA THR A 97 2.32 -14.54 4.27
C THR A 97 3.56 -13.80 4.76
N GLU A 98 4.28 -14.36 5.74
CA GLU A 98 5.47 -13.70 6.33
C GLU A 98 6.61 -13.56 5.32
N LYS A 99 6.92 -14.63 4.57
CA LYS A 99 8.02 -14.65 3.62
C LYS A 99 7.75 -13.70 2.44
N VAL A 100 6.52 -13.74 1.91
CA VAL A 100 6.08 -12.85 0.84
C VAL A 100 6.16 -11.39 1.29
N SER A 101 5.69 -11.07 2.50
CA SER A 101 5.76 -9.70 3.04
C SER A 101 7.19 -9.24 3.28
N LYS A 102 8.11 -10.11 3.72
CA LYS A 102 9.54 -9.76 3.85
C LYS A 102 10.16 -9.40 2.50
N ILE A 103 9.88 -10.19 1.46
CA ILE A 103 10.34 -9.90 0.09
C ILE A 103 9.76 -8.55 -0.39
N SER A 104 8.49 -8.30 -0.14
CA SER A 104 7.80 -7.07 -0.52
C SER A 104 8.37 -5.84 0.17
N VAL A 105 8.60 -5.89 1.48
CA VAL A 105 9.22 -4.79 2.24
C VAL A 105 10.66 -4.55 1.78
N MET A 106 11.43 -5.62 1.51
CA MET A 106 12.79 -5.50 0.96
C MET A 106 12.78 -4.88 -0.44
N ALA A 107 11.83 -5.28 -1.30
CA ALA A 107 11.67 -4.67 -2.62
C ALA A 107 11.37 -3.17 -2.51
N MET A 108 10.45 -2.76 -1.63
CA MET A 108 10.19 -1.33 -1.37
C MET A 108 11.44 -0.60 -0.89
N PHE A 109 12.21 -1.20 0.03
CA PHE A 109 13.45 -0.60 0.53
C PHE A 109 14.44 -0.34 -0.61
N ILE A 110 14.71 -1.35 -1.43
CA ILE A 110 15.58 -1.23 -2.61
C ILE A 110 15.05 -0.17 -3.57
N GLY A 111 13.74 -0.15 -3.80
CA GLY A 111 13.09 0.81 -4.67
C GLY A 111 13.28 2.25 -4.20
N VAL A 112 13.02 2.55 -2.93
CA VAL A 112 13.19 3.89 -2.36
C VAL A 112 14.66 4.32 -2.38
N VAL A 113 15.59 3.43 -2.00
CA VAL A 113 17.04 3.70 -2.09
C VAL A 113 17.43 4.03 -3.53
N SER A 114 16.95 3.23 -4.51
CA SER A 114 17.23 3.47 -5.92
C SER A 114 16.69 4.83 -6.37
N VAL A 115 15.46 5.20 -5.99
CA VAL A 115 14.89 6.51 -6.32
C VAL A 115 15.67 7.65 -5.67
N CYS A 116 16.01 7.56 -4.40
CA CYS A 116 16.69 8.64 -3.66
C CYS A 116 18.12 8.90 -4.14
N PHE A 117 18.87 7.85 -4.46
CA PHE A 117 20.32 7.94 -4.72
C PHE A 117 20.70 7.76 -6.20
N SER A 118 19.74 7.50 -7.08
CA SER A 118 20.01 7.31 -8.50
C SER A 118 20.47 8.62 -9.18
N ASN A 119 21.47 8.46 -10.03
CA ASN A 119 21.90 9.50 -10.98
C ASN A 119 21.48 9.17 -12.44
N SER A 120 20.70 8.10 -12.61
CA SER A 120 20.21 7.66 -13.92
C SER A 120 18.69 7.56 -13.93
N PRO A 121 18.01 8.11 -14.96
CA PRO A 121 16.55 7.98 -15.09
C PRO A 121 16.12 6.51 -15.16
N TYR A 122 16.87 5.65 -15.83
CA TYR A 122 16.53 4.23 -15.94
C TYR A 122 16.61 3.48 -14.62
N LEU A 123 17.60 3.82 -13.77
CA LEU A 123 17.70 3.23 -12.44
C LEU A 123 16.54 3.70 -11.54
N SER A 124 16.09 4.93 -11.67
CA SER A 124 14.90 5.43 -10.98
C SER A 124 13.62 4.73 -11.46
N LEU A 125 13.47 4.45 -12.76
CA LEU A 125 12.35 3.67 -13.30
C LEU A 125 12.31 2.26 -12.70
N ILE A 126 13.47 1.60 -12.58
CA ILE A 126 13.58 0.30 -11.89
C ILE A 126 13.22 0.46 -10.40
N GLY A 127 13.65 1.54 -9.75
CA GLY A 127 13.29 1.87 -8.38
C GLY A 127 11.76 1.99 -8.20
N PHE A 128 11.08 2.69 -9.09
CA PHE A 128 9.61 2.80 -9.10
C PHE A 128 8.95 1.43 -9.33
N ALA A 129 9.49 0.58 -10.19
CA ALA A 129 9.01 -0.78 -10.37
C ALA A 129 9.11 -1.60 -9.06
N PHE A 130 10.21 -1.49 -8.31
CA PHE A 130 10.39 -2.13 -7.02
C PHE A 130 9.44 -1.59 -5.95
N ILE A 131 9.16 -0.28 -5.92
CA ILE A 131 8.16 0.31 -5.02
C ILE A 131 6.77 -0.25 -5.34
N GLY A 132 6.37 -0.24 -6.61
CA GLY A 132 5.06 -0.73 -7.05
C GLY A 132 4.87 -2.22 -6.72
N GLY A 133 5.83 -3.06 -7.09
CA GLY A 133 5.77 -4.50 -6.78
C GLY A 133 5.81 -4.79 -5.28
N GLY A 134 6.60 -4.05 -4.53
CA GLY A 134 6.72 -4.22 -3.07
C GLY A 134 5.48 -3.76 -2.29
N SER A 135 4.82 -2.68 -2.71
CA SER A 135 3.60 -2.20 -2.04
C SER A 135 2.37 -3.08 -2.32
N ALA A 136 2.38 -3.84 -3.41
CA ALA A 136 1.22 -4.51 -3.99
C ALA A 136 0.44 -5.43 -3.05
N VAL A 137 1.11 -6.20 -2.18
CA VAL A 137 0.50 -7.30 -1.42
C VAL A 137 0.31 -7.00 0.07
N ILE A 138 1.03 -6.02 0.64
CA ILE A 138 1.05 -5.82 2.10
C ILE A 138 -0.32 -5.38 2.61
N PHE A 139 -0.98 -4.44 1.94
CA PHE A 139 -2.30 -3.96 2.36
C PHE A 139 -3.37 -5.06 2.28
N PRO A 140 -3.54 -5.82 1.17
CA PRO A 140 -4.45 -6.96 1.13
C PRO A 140 -4.18 -8.01 2.21
N LEU A 141 -2.92 -8.34 2.46
CA LEU A 141 -2.55 -9.30 3.52
C LEU A 141 -2.88 -8.77 4.91
N ALA A 142 -2.67 -7.48 5.17
CA ALA A 142 -3.03 -6.85 6.44
C ALA A 142 -4.56 -6.83 6.65
N MET A 143 -5.35 -6.60 5.59
CA MET A 143 -6.81 -6.66 5.62
C MET A 143 -7.29 -8.08 5.96
N SER A 144 -6.72 -9.10 5.32
CA SER A 144 -7.02 -10.51 5.61
C SER A 144 -6.65 -10.87 7.06
N ALA A 145 -5.47 -10.44 7.53
CA ALA A 145 -5.04 -10.65 8.91
C ALA A 145 -5.93 -9.91 9.92
N ALA A 146 -6.40 -8.70 9.62
CA ALA A 146 -7.32 -7.95 10.47
C ALA A 146 -8.67 -8.66 10.60
N ALA A 147 -9.18 -9.23 9.51
CA ALA A 147 -10.42 -10.01 9.52
C ALA A 147 -10.34 -11.28 10.40
N GLN A 148 -9.14 -11.84 10.56
CA GLN A 148 -8.89 -13.04 11.36
C GLN A 148 -8.63 -12.77 12.85
N LYS A 149 -8.48 -11.50 13.27
CA LYS A 149 -8.36 -11.16 14.70
C LYS A 149 -9.69 -11.37 15.42
N ILE A 150 -9.63 -12.05 16.56
CA ILE A 150 -10.81 -12.50 17.33
C ILE A 150 -11.26 -11.51 18.41
N ASP A 151 -10.55 -10.39 18.56
CA ASP A 151 -10.80 -9.38 19.59
C ASP A 151 -12.08 -8.56 19.33
N ARG A 152 -12.52 -8.47 18.05
CA ARG A 152 -13.76 -7.82 17.62
C ARG A 152 -14.30 -8.48 16.35
N PRO A 153 -15.57 -8.22 15.98
CA PRO A 153 -16.11 -8.65 14.69
C PRO A 153 -15.19 -8.26 13.52
N ALA A 154 -14.98 -9.17 12.58
CA ALA A 154 -14.07 -9.00 11.45
C ALA A 154 -14.31 -7.68 10.69
N ALA A 155 -15.58 -7.32 10.45
CA ALA A 155 -15.94 -6.07 9.77
C ALA A 155 -15.42 -4.82 10.50
N ILE A 156 -15.42 -4.82 11.83
CA ILE A 156 -14.97 -3.70 12.67
C ILE A 156 -13.43 -3.60 12.61
N ASN A 157 -12.71 -4.70 12.69
CA ASN A 157 -11.26 -4.73 12.59
C ASN A 157 -10.78 -4.27 11.21
N VAL A 158 -11.40 -4.78 10.15
CA VAL A 158 -11.13 -4.40 8.77
C VAL A 158 -11.41 -2.90 8.55
N ALA A 159 -12.56 -2.40 9.01
CA ALA A 159 -12.91 -0.99 8.89
C ALA A 159 -11.91 -0.09 9.62
N SER A 160 -11.47 -0.46 10.83
CA SER A 160 -10.52 0.34 11.61
C SER A 160 -9.12 0.39 10.97
N LEU A 161 -8.66 -0.69 10.35
CA LEU A 161 -7.43 -0.73 9.56
C LEU A 161 -7.56 0.15 8.31
N ALA A 162 -8.64 -0.05 7.53
CA ALA A 162 -8.87 0.66 6.29
C ALA A 162 -8.95 2.18 6.49
N GLN A 163 -9.68 2.65 7.49
CA GLN A 163 -9.83 4.08 7.77
C GLN A 163 -8.49 4.79 7.93
N ILE A 164 -7.57 4.23 8.74
CA ILE A 164 -6.27 4.86 8.97
C ILE A 164 -5.37 4.71 7.74
N SER A 165 -5.35 3.56 7.11
CA SER A 165 -4.54 3.33 5.90
C SER A 165 -4.93 4.26 4.76
N PHE A 166 -6.24 4.46 4.52
CA PHE A 166 -6.72 5.40 3.50
C PHE A 166 -6.51 6.86 3.90
N LEU A 167 -6.55 7.19 5.20
CA LEU A 167 -6.20 8.53 5.66
C LEU A 167 -4.74 8.86 5.35
N VAL A 168 -3.83 7.91 5.57
CA VAL A 168 -2.41 8.06 5.20
C VAL A 168 -2.26 8.24 3.69
N PHE A 169 -2.94 7.42 2.89
CA PHE A 169 -2.92 7.54 1.43
C PHE A 169 -3.41 8.91 0.96
N LEU A 170 -4.48 9.43 1.55
CA LEU A 170 -5.07 10.73 1.20
C LEU A 170 -4.18 11.91 1.63
N LEU A 171 -3.52 11.81 2.80
CA LEU A 171 -2.67 12.87 3.33
C LEU A 171 -1.24 12.84 2.77
N ALA A 172 -0.82 11.72 2.17
CA ALA A 172 0.53 11.59 1.63
C ALA A 172 0.87 12.66 0.58
N PRO A 173 0.04 12.93 -0.46
CA PRO A 173 0.40 13.90 -1.49
C PRO A 173 0.66 15.32 -0.95
N PRO A 174 -0.19 15.94 -0.10
CA PRO A 174 0.08 17.26 0.43
C PRO A 174 1.29 17.30 1.36
N ILE A 175 1.50 16.26 2.19
CA ILE A 175 2.68 16.18 3.07
C ILE A 175 3.96 16.07 2.23
N LEU A 176 3.96 15.18 1.25
CA LEU A 176 5.10 14.96 0.37
C LEU A 176 5.38 16.17 -0.51
N GLY A 177 4.34 16.91 -0.93
CA GLY A 177 4.45 18.15 -1.67
C GLY A 177 5.14 19.24 -0.85
N PHE A 178 4.71 19.43 0.39
CA PHE A 178 5.36 20.37 1.31
C PHE A 178 6.85 20.05 1.52
N ILE A 179 7.17 18.76 1.65
CA ILE A 179 8.55 18.33 1.83
C ILE A 179 9.36 18.50 0.53
N ALA A 180 8.75 18.19 -0.62
CA ALA A 180 9.40 18.35 -1.91
C ALA A 180 9.74 19.81 -2.20
N GLU A 181 8.86 20.74 -1.82
CA GLU A 181 9.08 22.17 -2.00
C GLU A 181 10.23 22.71 -1.12
N ASN A 182 10.33 22.27 0.13
CA ASN A 182 11.30 22.80 1.09
C ASN A 182 12.64 22.06 1.07
N PHE A 183 12.66 20.76 0.79
CA PHE A 183 13.82 19.88 0.92
C PHE A 183 14.18 19.13 -0.36
N GLY A 184 13.36 19.27 -1.39
CA GLY A 184 13.53 18.59 -2.67
C GLY A 184 12.82 17.21 -2.74
N ILE A 185 12.45 16.86 -3.97
CA ILE A 185 11.59 15.69 -4.24
C ILE A 185 12.27 14.35 -3.89
N ARG A 186 13.61 14.25 -3.92
CA ARG A 186 14.35 13.06 -3.50
C ARG A 186 14.16 12.77 -2.01
N ILE A 187 14.22 13.82 -1.18
CA ILE A 187 14.01 13.71 0.27
C ILE A 187 12.55 13.36 0.56
N SER A 188 11.62 13.87 -0.23
CA SER A 188 10.21 13.54 -0.12
C SER A 188 9.97 12.03 -0.26
N PHE A 189 10.57 11.36 -1.24
CA PHE A 189 10.55 9.89 -1.33
C PHE A 189 11.33 9.21 -0.20
N GLY A 190 12.44 9.83 0.25
CA GLY A 190 13.31 9.31 1.30
C GLY A 190 12.63 9.14 2.65
N ILE A 191 11.55 9.89 2.94
CA ILE A 191 10.72 9.72 4.16
C ILE A 191 10.09 8.32 4.21
N GLY A 192 9.91 7.66 3.07
CA GLY A 192 9.49 6.28 3.03
C GLY A 192 10.47 5.32 3.70
N LEU A 193 11.79 5.59 3.71
CA LEU A 193 12.80 4.66 4.26
C LEU A 193 12.56 4.30 5.74
N PRO A 194 12.45 5.26 6.67
CA PRO A 194 12.19 4.91 8.07
C PRO A 194 10.88 4.15 8.25
N LEU A 195 9.84 4.46 7.47
CA LEU A 195 8.57 3.74 7.55
C LEU A 195 8.71 2.30 7.03
N VAL A 196 9.47 2.07 5.96
CA VAL A 196 9.76 0.71 5.45
C VAL A 196 10.54 -0.09 6.48
N ILE A 197 11.52 0.51 7.16
CA ILE A 197 12.28 -0.14 8.24
C ILE A 197 11.35 -0.50 9.39
N VAL A 198 10.49 0.42 9.82
CA VAL A 198 9.48 0.14 10.86
C VAL A 198 8.56 -0.99 10.45
N SER A 199 8.05 -0.97 9.21
CA SER A 199 7.17 -2.05 8.70
C SER A 199 7.83 -3.43 8.77
N TRP A 200 9.14 -3.53 8.58
CA TRP A 200 9.87 -4.80 8.71
C TRP A 200 9.68 -5.47 10.07
N PHE A 201 9.70 -4.70 11.15
CA PHE A 201 9.53 -5.23 12.51
C PHE A 201 8.08 -5.68 12.79
N PHE A 202 7.11 -5.14 12.04
CA PHE A 202 5.70 -5.46 12.22
C PHE A 202 5.17 -6.57 11.30
N ILE A 203 6.01 -7.16 10.42
CA ILE A 203 5.60 -8.27 9.54
C ILE A 203 5.04 -9.45 10.33
N SER A 204 5.59 -9.73 11.52
CA SER A 204 5.11 -10.82 12.38
C SER A 204 3.65 -10.67 12.84
N SER A 205 3.08 -9.45 12.78
CA SER A 205 1.67 -9.20 13.11
C SER A 205 0.68 -9.84 12.12
N LEU A 206 1.16 -10.20 10.92
CA LEU A 206 0.39 -10.91 9.89
C LEU A 206 0.13 -12.39 10.27
N LYS A 207 0.86 -12.94 11.23
CA LYS A 207 0.58 -14.30 11.70
C LYS A 207 -0.78 -14.34 12.39
N SER A 208 -1.64 -15.21 11.90
CA SER A 208 -2.80 -15.69 12.68
C SER A 208 -2.26 -16.54 13.84
N LYS A 209 -2.74 -16.26 15.05
CA LYS A 209 -2.55 -17.19 16.18
C LYS A 209 -3.56 -18.31 16.05
#